data_d4b2f6f0fe7415243c37be62091f91b6
#
_entry.id   d4b2f6f0fe7415243c37be62091f91b6
#
_cell.length_a   1.000
_cell.length_b   1.000
_cell.length_c   1.000
_cell.angle_alpha   90.00
_cell.angle_beta   90.00
_cell.angle_gamma   90.00
#
_symmetry.space_group_name_H-M   'P 1'
#
loop_
_entity.id
_entity.type
_entity.pdbx_description
1 polymer ?
#
loop_
_entity_poly.entity_id
_entity_poly.type
_entity_poly.pdbx_seq_one_letter_code
_entity_poly.pdbx_strand_id
1 'polypeptide(L)'
;KKKNPWNKKKYLWNLYKKAETSKNLTAKIFKFCKVKKIDIFSSPFDIDSINFLEKLNCPAYKIASPEITHIPLIEKAAKTKKPIILSLGLANKKDIDLALKTIKKVGNNKIILLKCVSSYPAKLEEQNIKSIPEIEKKYKLITGLSDHTLGYIAPISAVALGAKMIEKHFNIKNNKSVDSFFSTEENEFKLMTENIRQVEKSLGKEKIEISKSSKKNFNSRRSIYVSKNIKKGETIKDTNVKIVRPGLGLHPKYFRYILNKKCLKTLKIGDRFKLEYVKKK
;
A
#
# COMPACT_ATOMS: atom_id res chain seq x y z
N LYS A 1 15.05 30.57 -15.89
CA LYS A 1 14.99 30.51 -14.38
C LYS A 1 13.76 29.70 -14.03
N LYS A 2 13.93 28.43 -13.59
CA LYS A 2 12.83 27.61 -13.07
C LYS A 2 12.28 28.28 -11.81
N LYS A 3 10.97 28.52 -11.76
CA LYS A 3 10.29 29.08 -10.58
C LYS A 3 10.36 28.05 -9.45
N ASN A 4 11.25 28.26 -8.50
CA ASN A 4 11.27 27.54 -7.23
C ASN A 4 10.13 28.11 -6.36
N PRO A 5 9.25 27.29 -5.75
CA PRO A 5 8.13 27.79 -4.93
C PRO A 5 8.55 28.70 -3.78
N TRP A 6 9.80 28.60 -3.32
CA TRP A 6 10.39 29.47 -2.29
C TRP A 6 11.12 30.70 -2.84
N ASN A 7 11.07 30.98 -4.15
CA ASN A 7 11.85 32.02 -4.85
C ASN A 7 11.47 33.48 -4.50
N LYS A 8 10.58 33.71 -3.56
CA LYS A 8 10.31 35.08 -3.05
C LYS A 8 11.44 35.62 -2.15
N LYS A 9 12.44 34.81 -1.80
CA LYS A 9 13.57 35.23 -0.96
C LYS A 9 14.88 35.20 -1.74
N LYS A 10 15.59 36.32 -1.70
CA LYS A 10 16.79 36.61 -2.47
C LYS A 10 17.96 35.63 -2.21
N TYR A 11 17.97 34.93 -1.04
CA TYR A 11 19.01 33.97 -0.64
C TYR A 11 18.41 32.77 0.08
N LEU A 12 18.80 31.55 -0.32
CA LEU A 12 18.43 30.27 0.33
C LEU A 12 18.82 30.22 1.82
N TRP A 13 19.97 30.81 2.15
CA TRP A 13 20.44 30.95 3.51
C TRP A 13 19.39 31.58 4.44
N ASN A 14 18.80 32.70 4.02
CA ASN A 14 17.77 33.38 4.81
C ASN A 14 16.48 32.54 4.97
N LEU A 15 16.17 31.72 3.97
CA LEU A 15 15.06 30.79 4.05
C LEU A 15 15.34 29.71 5.11
N TYR A 16 16.49 29.04 5.03
CA TYR A 16 16.86 28.00 5.97
C TYR A 16 17.03 28.53 7.38
N LYS A 17 17.66 29.70 7.56
CA LYS A 17 17.79 30.35 8.88
C LYS A 17 16.43 30.66 9.52
N LYS A 18 15.43 31.03 8.71
CA LYS A 18 14.04 31.25 9.20
C LYS A 18 13.31 29.95 9.50
N ALA A 19 13.59 28.86 8.77
CA ALA A 19 12.96 27.55 8.92
C ALA A 19 13.65 26.68 9.98
N GLU A 20 14.85 27.06 10.42
CA GLU A 20 15.63 26.30 11.39
C GLU A 20 14.90 26.14 12.72
N THR A 21 14.79 24.92 13.20
CA THR A 21 14.33 24.61 14.55
C THR A 21 15.50 24.63 15.51
N SER A 22 15.50 25.54 16.49
CA SER A 22 16.60 25.65 17.45
C SER A 22 16.79 24.36 18.26
N LYS A 23 18.02 24.07 18.68
CA LYS A 23 18.34 22.90 19.53
C LYS A 23 17.48 22.88 20.81
N ASN A 24 17.24 24.04 21.42
CA ASN A 24 16.40 24.16 22.63
C ASN A 24 14.94 23.75 22.33
N LEU A 25 14.37 24.24 21.24
CA LEU A 25 13.00 23.87 20.83
C LEU A 25 12.91 22.38 20.48
N THR A 26 13.88 21.86 19.74
CA THR A 26 13.97 20.42 19.43
C THR A 26 13.97 19.57 20.71
N ALA A 27 14.81 19.93 21.70
CA ALA A 27 14.83 19.21 22.99
C ALA A 27 13.49 19.25 23.72
N LYS A 28 12.78 20.40 23.71
CA LYS A 28 11.44 20.52 24.28
C LYS A 28 10.42 19.64 23.56
N ILE A 29 10.49 19.57 22.21
CA ILE A 29 9.60 18.70 21.41
C ILE A 29 9.85 17.24 21.75
N PHE A 30 11.11 16.79 21.82
CA PHE A 30 11.44 15.41 22.21
C PHE A 30 10.88 15.05 23.59
N LYS A 31 11.05 15.95 24.58
CA LYS A 31 10.48 15.78 25.93
C LYS A 31 8.96 15.70 25.89
N PHE A 32 8.30 16.58 25.14
CA PHE A 32 6.83 16.60 24.99
C PHE A 32 6.33 15.30 24.35
N CYS A 33 6.93 14.85 23.25
CA CYS A 33 6.54 13.61 22.59
C CYS A 33 6.71 12.40 23.51
N LYS A 34 7.78 12.35 24.31
CA LYS A 34 7.99 11.29 25.32
C LYS A 34 6.85 11.25 26.34
N VAL A 35 6.42 12.40 26.85
CA VAL A 35 5.27 12.49 27.78
C VAL A 35 3.97 12.02 27.11
N LYS A 36 3.77 12.37 25.84
CA LYS A 36 2.61 11.98 25.04
C LYS A 36 2.68 10.54 24.50
N LYS A 37 3.78 9.82 24.73
CA LYS A 37 4.03 8.45 24.19
C LYS A 37 3.94 8.40 22.66
N ILE A 38 4.45 9.43 22.01
CA ILE A 38 4.57 9.52 20.55
C ILE A 38 6.05 9.36 20.21
N ASP A 39 6.37 8.39 19.36
CA ASP A 39 7.71 8.21 18.85
C ASP A 39 8.10 9.40 17.98
N ILE A 40 9.27 9.95 18.24
CA ILE A 40 9.83 11.08 17.50
C ILE A 40 11.24 10.75 17.03
N PHE A 41 11.53 11.04 15.78
CA PHE A 41 12.87 11.03 15.22
C PHE A 41 13.08 12.24 14.30
N SER A 42 14.30 12.43 13.79
CA SER A 42 14.63 13.63 13.04
C SER A 42 15.49 13.33 11.81
N SER A 43 15.50 14.29 10.89
CA SER A 43 16.41 14.33 9.75
C SER A 43 17.61 15.21 10.11
N PRO A 44 18.82 14.65 10.35
CA PRO A 44 20.03 15.44 10.49
C PRO A 44 20.55 15.87 9.12
N PHE A 45 21.10 17.08 9.03
CA PHE A 45 21.72 17.63 7.83
C PHE A 45 23.24 17.78 7.96
N ASP A 46 23.78 17.58 9.19
CA ASP A 46 25.20 17.62 9.52
C ASP A 46 25.52 16.63 10.65
N ILE A 47 26.81 16.44 10.88
CA ILE A 47 27.36 15.52 11.90
C ILE A 47 27.03 15.99 13.32
N ASP A 48 27.05 17.29 13.56
CA ASP A 48 26.77 17.86 14.89
C ASP A 48 25.32 17.67 15.28
N SER A 49 24.42 17.73 14.30
CA SER A 49 22.99 17.39 14.48
C SER A 49 22.82 15.93 14.96
N ILE A 50 23.58 14.97 14.41
CA ILE A 50 23.54 13.57 14.87
C ILE A 50 24.03 13.49 16.32
N ASN A 51 25.16 14.13 16.66
CA ASN A 51 25.68 14.14 18.02
C ASN A 51 24.69 14.74 19.03
N PHE A 52 23.97 15.79 18.62
CA PHE A 52 22.93 16.41 19.42
C PHE A 52 21.71 15.48 19.60
N LEU A 53 21.24 14.86 18.52
CA LEU A 53 20.10 13.94 18.54
C LEU A 53 20.38 12.66 19.36
N GLU A 54 21.63 12.20 19.38
CA GLU A 54 22.05 11.10 20.27
C GLU A 54 21.86 11.45 21.75
N LYS A 55 22.18 12.69 22.16
CA LYS A 55 21.93 13.17 23.54
C LYS A 55 20.43 13.18 23.90
N LEU A 56 19.55 13.27 22.90
CA LEU A 56 18.08 13.21 23.06
C LEU A 56 17.52 11.79 22.97
N ASN A 57 18.36 10.78 22.80
CA ASN A 57 17.97 9.38 22.57
C ASN A 57 17.07 9.22 21.33
N CYS A 58 17.35 9.94 20.25
CA CYS A 58 16.63 9.82 18.97
C CYS A 58 16.60 8.35 18.53
N PRO A 59 15.43 7.72 18.28
CA PRO A 59 15.32 6.28 18.05
C PRO A 59 15.71 5.85 16.63
N ALA A 60 15.66 6.75 15.65
CA ALA A 60 15.95 6.49 14.24
C ALA A 60 16.44 7.76 13.54
N TYR A 61 17.06 7.62 12.37
CA TYR A 61 17.50 8.74 11.57
C TYR A 61 16.88 8.72 10.18
N LYS A 62 16.29 9.85 9.78
CA LYS A 62 15.84 10.08 8.42
C LYS A 62 16.93 10.77 7.61
N ILE A 63 17.32 10.16 6.50
CA ILE A 63 18.18 10.80 5.50
C ILE A 63 17.28 11.32 4.40
N ALA A 64 17.16 12.62 4.29
CA ALA A 64 16.34 13.24 3.26
C ALA A 64 16.94 13.01 1.86
N SER A 65 16.10 13.16 0.83
CA SER A 65 16.53 12.85 -0.53
C SER A 65 17.73 13.64 -1.05
N PRO A 66 17.88 14.95 -0.73
CA PRO A 66 19.09 15.69 -1.10
C PRO A 66 20.37 15.18 -0.46
N GLU A 67 20.28 14.56 0.72
CA GLU A 67 21.43 14.08 1.51
C GLU A 67 21.85 12.66 1.15
N ILE A 68 21.22 12.01 0.18
CA ILE A 68 21.53 10.61 -0.21
C ILE A 68 22.99 10.43 -0.68
N THR A 69 23.62 11.49 -1.17
CA THR A 69 25.03 11.51 -1.60
C THR A 69 25.98 11.99 -0.51
N HIS A 70 25.48 12.43 0.66
CA HIS A 70 26.29 12.88 1.77
C HIS A 70 26.81 11.69 2.58
N ILE A 71 27.74 10.94 1.99
CA ILE A 71 28.27 9.67 2.54
C ILE A 71 28.81 9.79 3.97
N PRO A 72 29.58 10.85 4.37
CA PRO A 72 30.02 11.01 5.75
C PRO A 72 28.85 11.12 6.76
N LEU A 73 27.77 11.81 6.41
CA LEU A 73 26.57 11.92 7.23
C LEU A 73 25.89 10.56 7.41
N ILE A 74 25.71 9.83 6.30
CA ILE A 74 25.10 8.49 6.29
C ILE A 74 25.95 7.53 7.14
N GLU A 75 27.28 7.54 6.99
CA GLU A 75 28.17 6.69 7.78
C GLU A 75 28.06 7.01 9.28
N LYS A 76 28.04 8.28 9.65
CA LYS A 76 27.91 8.71 11.05
C LYS A 76 26.58 8.27 11.64
N ALA A 77 25.45 8.46 10.91
CA ALA A 77 24.15 7.99 11.33
C ALA A 77 24.12 6.46 11.47
N ALA A 78 24.69 5.73 10.52
CA ALA A 78 24.72 4.27 10.53
C ALA A 78 25.53 3.68 11.69
N LYS A 79 26.62 4.34 12.11
CA LYS A 79 27.46 3.96 13.27
C LYS A 79 26.67 3.95 14.58
N THR A 80 25.56 4.65 14.69
CA THR A 80 24.66 4.61 15.86
C THR A 80 23.92 3.27 16.01
N LYS A 81 23.91 2.41 14.97
CA LYS A 81 23.19 1.13 14.90
C LYS A 81 21.67 1.26 15.02
N LYS A 82 21.15 2.48 14.96
CA LYS A 82 19.72 2.78 14.92
C LYS A 82 19.15 2.62 13.50
N PRO A 83 17.83 2.49 13.32
CA PRO A 83 17.21 2.45 12.01
C PRO A 83 17.54 3.68 11.16
N ILE A 84 17.86 3.45 9.89
CA ILE A 84 18.10 4.50 8.89
C ILE A 84 16.98 4.45 7.85
N ILE A 85 16.32 5.58 7.65
CA ILE A 85 15.23 5.76 6.69
C ILE A 85 15.76 6.64 5.56
N LEU A 86 15.88 6.09 4.35
CA LEU A 86 16.44 6.79 3.18
C LEU A 86 15.33 7.16 2.19
N SER A 87 15.19 8.44 1.85
CA SER A 87 14.36 8.89 0.72
C SER A 87 15.15 8.90 -0.59
N LEU A 88 14.55 8.39 -1.67
CA LEU A 88 15.20 8.09 -2.95
C LEU A 88 14.91 9.09 -4.06
N GLY A 89 14.26 10.23 -3.78
CA GLY A 89 13.70 11.13 -4.79
C GLY A 89 14.71 11.78 -5.74
N LEU A 90 15.95 12.00 -5.29
CA LEU A 90 17.05 12.57 -6.09
C LEU A 90 18.18 11.56 -6.36
N ALA A 91 17.97 10.29 -6.00
CA ALA A 91 18.98 9.26 -6.11
C ALA A 91 18.87 8.50 -7.44
N ASN A 92 19.97 8.30 -8.11
CA ASN A 92 20.11 7.25 -9.12
C ASN A 92 20.50 5.91 -8.46
N LYS A 93 20.53 4.83 -9.27
CA LYS A 93 20.88 3.49 -8.76
C LYS A 93 22.24 3.45 -8.05
N LYS A 94 23.25 4.12 -8.59
CA LYS A 94 24.62 4.12 -8.02
C LYS A 94 24.64 4.81 -6.65
N ASP A 95 23.89 5.89 -6.50
CA ASP A 95 23.78 6.61 -5.22
C ASP A 95 23.12 5.73 -4.16
N ILE A 96 22.05 5.02 -4.51
CA ILE A 96 21.37 4.08 -3.60
C ILE A 96 22.32 2.97 -3.19
N ASP A 97 22.97 2.32 -4.16
CA ASP A 97 23.88 1.20 -3.92
C ASP A 97 25.06 1.65 -3.03
N LEU A 98 25.61 2.86 -3.23
CA LEU A 98 26.68 3.43 -2.42
C LEU A 98 26.21 3.72 -0.98
N ALA A 99 25.06 4.35 -0.80
CA ALA A 99 24.48 4.62 0.51
C ALA A 99 24.24 3.32 1.30
N LEU A 100 23.65 2.31 0.66
CA LEU A 100 23.42 1.00 1.28
C LEU A 100 24.71 0.29 1.64
N LYS A 101 25.72 0.32 0.76
CA LYS A 101 27.05 -0.24 1.03
C LYS A 101 27.68 0.45 2.25
N THR A 102 27.58 1.77 2.34
CA THR A 102 28.11 2.55 3.46
C THR A 102 27.47 2.14 4.78
N ILE A 103 26.12 2.01 4.81
CA ILE A 103 25.40 1.62 6.02
C ILE A 103 25.75 0.19 6.44
N LYS A 104 25.78 -0.74 5.49
CA LYS A 104 26.08 -2.16 5.74
C LYS A 104 27.54 -2.37 6.16
N LYS A 105 28.49 -1.60 5.62
CA LYS A 105 29.92 -1.67 5.98
C LYS A 105 30.17 -1.48 7.47
N VAL A 106 29.39 -0.64 8.12
CA VAL A 106 29.47 -0.45 9.58
C VAL A 106 28.60 -1.44 10.37
N GLY A 107 28.06 -2.51 9.74
CA GLY A 107 27.28 -3.55 10.37
C GLY A 107 25.86 -3.10 10.78
N ASN A 108 25.28 -2.11 10.12
CA ASN A 108 23.89 -1.72 10.32
C ASN A 108 23.01 -2.27 9.21
N ASN A 109 22.01 -3.08 9.55
CA ASN A 109 21.07 -3.70 8.61
C ASN A 109 19.62 -3.18 8.78
N LYS A 110 19.40 -2.20 9.67
CA LYS A 110 18.09 -1.63 9.96
C LYS A 110 17.81 -0.48 8.98
N ILE A 111 17.39 -0.81 7.77
CA ILE A 111 17.23 0.15 6.67
C ILE A 111 15.82 0.11 6.13
N ILE A 112 15.23 1.29 5.93
CA ILE A 112 13.95 1.51 5.25
C ILE A 112 14.20 2.40 4.03
N LEU A 113 13.65 2.05 2.87
CA LEU A 113 13.74 2.82 1.65
C LEU A 113 12.40 3.48 1.34
N LEU A 114 12.39 4.79 1.11
CA LEU A 114 11.18 5.49 0.74
C LEU A 114 11.25 5.94 -0.74
N LYS A 115 10.35 5.40 -1.57
CA LYS A 115 10.07 6.02 -2.87
C LYS A 115 9.66 7.47 -2.62
N CYS A 116 10.18 8.38 -3.42
CA CYS A 116 9.95 9.80 -3.23
C CYS A 116 9.97 10.53 -4.58
N VAL A 117 9.24 11.63 -4.68
CA VAL A 117 9.38 12.64 -5.73
C VAL A 117 9.68 13.98 -5.04
N SER A 118 10.90 14.48 -5.20
CA SER A 118 11.36 15.73 -4.56
C SER A 118 10.90 16.95 -5.34
N SER A 119 9.59 17.12 -5.46
CA SER A 119 8.89 18.29 -5.99
C SER A 119 7.81 18.70 -4.98
N TYR A 120 7.57 19.99 -4.80
CA TYR A 120 6.74 20.54 -3.73
C TYR A 120 5.73 21.57 -4.27
N PRO A 121 4.43 21.22 -4.45
CA PRO A 121 3.89 19.87 -4.40
C PRO A 121 4.38 19.00 -5.57
N ALA A 122 4.37 17.69 -5.37
CA ALA A 122 4.62 16.72 -6.43
C ALA A 122 3.33 16.42 -7.19
N LYS A 123 3.43 16.14 -8.49
CA LYS A 123 2.29 15.72 -9.30
C LYS A 123 2.00 14.23 -9.12
N LEU A 124 0.73 13.85 -9.17
CA LEU A 124 0.31 12.45 -9.04
C LEU A 124 0.89 11.56 -10.14
N GLU A 125 0.89 12.02 -11.36
CA GLU A 125 1.40 11.29 -12.54
C GLU A 125 2.91 11.05 -12.50
N GLU A 126 3.66 11.81 -11.69
CA GLU A 126 5.10 11.64 -11.52
C GLU A 126 5.47 10.69 -10.37
N GLN A 127 4.48 10.24 -9.56
CA GLN A 127 4.74 9.42 -8.37
C GLN A 127 5.32 8.04 -8.70
N ASN A 128 4.94 7.46 -9.82
CA ASN A 128 5.44 6.15 -10.27
C ASN A 128 5.49 5.10 -9.12
N ILE A 129 4.42 5.01 -8.34
CA ILE A 129 4.33 4.18 -7.12
C ILE A 129 4.46 2.68 -7.40
N LYS A 130 4.25 2.22 -8.64
CA LYS A 130 4.55 0.85 -9.07
C LYS A 130 6.01 0.45 -8.85
N SER A 131 6.91 1.42 -8.65
CA SER A 131 8.30 1.14 -8.30
C SER A 131 8.50 0.64 -6.86
N ILE A 132 7.51 0.80 -5.96
CA ILE A 132 7.62 0.39 -4.55
C ILE A 132 7.88 -1.11 -4.42
N PRO A 133 7.05 -2.03 -4.95
CA PRO A 133 7.32 -3.45 -4.90
C PRO A 133 8.62 -3.85 -5.62
N GLU A 134 9.00 -3.14 -6.69
CA GLU A 134 10.27 -3.40 -7.38
C GLU A 134 11.49 -3.03 -6.54
N ILE A 135 11.43 -1.93 -5.77
CA ILE A 135 12.47 -1.55 -4.82
C ILE A 135 12.59 -2.61 -3.72
N GLU A 136 11.47 -3.05 -3.14
CA GLU A 136 11.43 -4.10 -2.12
C GLU A 136 12.06 -5.39 -2.63
N LYS A 137 11.62 -5.87 -3.79
CA LYS A 137 12.12 -7.08 -4.44
C LYS A 137 13.63 -7.03 -4.71
N LYS A 138 14.11 -5.86 -5.20
CA LYS A 138 15.50 -5.67 -5.58
C LYS A 138 16.45 -5.61 -4.38
N TYR A 139 16.10 -4.81 -3.38
CA TYR A 139 16.98 -4.55 -2.24
C TYR A 139 16.71 -5.44 -1.04
N LYS A 140 15.57 -6.15 -1.01
CA LYS A 140 15.09 -6.99 0.09
C LYS A 140 15.05 -6.23 1.43
N LEU A 141 14.57 -5.00 1.36
CA LEU A 141 14.44 -4.07 2.49
C LEU A 141 12.98 -3.59 2.59
N ILE A 142 12.58 -3.18 3.78
CA ILE A 142 11.29 -2.51 3.99
C ILE A 142 11.22 -1.27 3.09
N THR A 143 10.12 -1.11 2.37
CA THR A 143 9.86 0.03 1.50
C THR A 143 8.63 0.81 1.90
N GLY A 144 8.62 2.09 1.55
CA GLY A 144 7.53 3.00 1.79
C GLY A 144 7.48 4.13 0.77
N LEU A 145 6.70 5.15 1.09
CA LEU A 145 6.54 6.37 0.30
C LEU A 145 6.82 7.60 1.16
N SER A 146 7.68 8.50 0.68
CA SER A 146 7.78 9.89 1.14
C SER A 146 7.00 10.75 0.15
N ASP A 147 5.81 11.20 0.57
CA ASP A 147 4.81 11.81 -0.30
C ASP A 147 4.74 13.33 -0.17
N HIS A 148 4.83 14.01 -1.31
CA HIS A 148 4.70 15.46 -1.44
C HIS A 148 3.52 15.87 -2.34
N THR A 149 2.61 14.93 -2.66
CA THR A 149 1.39 15.25 -3.42
C THR A 149 0.37 15.96 -2.55
N LEU A 150 -0.56 16.68 -3.18
CA LEU A 150 -1.77 17.12 -2.48
C LEU A 150 -2.72 15.95 -2.31
N GLY A 151 -3.49 15.95 -1.23
CA GLY A 151 -4.40 14.86 -0.91
C GLY A 151 -3.71 13.59 -0.44
N TYR A 152 -4.41 12.47 -0.49
CA TYR A 152 -3.97 11.19 0.08
C TYR A 152 -4.08 9.99 -0.87
N ILE A 153 -4.31 10.23 -2.16
CA ILE A 153 -4.43 9.15 -3.16
C ILE A 153 -3.12 8.36 -3.28
N ALA A 154 -1.98 9.05 -3.38
CA ALA A 154 -0.68 8.39 -3.50
C ALA A 154 -0.33 7.54 -2.26
N PRO A 155 -0.48 8.02 -1.01
CA PRO A 155 -0.30 7.21 0.20
C PRO A 155 -1.15 5.94 0.24
N ILE A 156 -2.45 6.04 -0.02
CA ILE A 156 -3.37 4.90 -0.01
C ILE A 156 -2.97 3.87 -1.07
N SER A 157 -2.70 4.34 -2.29
CA SER A 157 -2.27 3.48 -3.40
C SER A 157 -0.91 2.83 -3.15
N ALA A 158 0.01 3.54 -2.50
CA ALA A 158 1.32 2.99 -2.11
C ALA A 158 1.17 1.83 -1.12
N VAL A 159 0.29 1.96 -0.11
CA VAL A 159 0.00 0.87 0.84
C VAL A 159 -0.63 -0.32 0.13
N ALA A 160 -1.53 -0.11 -0.82
CA ALA A 160 -2.10 -1.18 -1.63
C ALA A 160 -1.03 -1.93 -2.45
N LEU A 161 0.07 -1.26 -2.79
CA LEU A 161 1.23 -1.84 -3.48
C LEU A 161 2.33 -2.36 -2.53
N GLY A 162 2.06 -2.43 -1.23
CA GLY A 162 2.97 -3.03 -0.25
C GLY A 162 3.82 -2.06 0.56
N ALA A 163 3.67 -0.74 0.40
CA ALA A 163 4.37 0.22 1.25
C ALA A 163 4.08 -0.01 2.74
N LYS A 164 5.13 -0.05 3.57
CA LYS A 164 5.04 -0.27 5.02
C LYS A 164 5.23 1.01 5.83
N MET A 165 5.64 2.09 5.19
CA MET A 165 5.83 3.39 5.79
C MET A 165 5.35 4.49 4.86
N ILE A 166 4.61 5.44 5.41
CA ILE A 166 4.19 6.67 4.71
C ILE A 166 4.77 7.86 5.48
N GLU A 167 5.47 8.72 4.78
CA GLU A 167 5.95 10.01 5.26
C GLU A 167 5.22 11.11 4.51
N LYS A 168 4.68 12.09 5.22
CA LYS A 168 3.95 13.20 4.63
C LYS A 168 4.10 14.47 5.46
N HIS A 169 4.24 15.63 4.80
CA HIS A 169 4.22 16.92 5.46
C HIS A 169 2.85 17.18 6.08
N PHE A 170 2.87 17.63 7.33
CA PHE A 170 1.67 17.87 8.13
C PHE A 170 1.63 19.34 8.59
N ASN A 171 0.46 19.94 8.58
CA ASN A 171 0.22 21.29 9.05
C ASN A 171 -1.04 21.37 9.90
N ILE A 172 -1.04 22.27 10.86
CA ILE A 172 -2.24 22.64 11.61
C ILE A 172 -3.03 23.66 10.79
N LYS A 173 -4.35 23.48 10.72
CA LYS A 173 -5.25 24.38 10.00
C LYS A 173 -4.96 25.84 10.36
N ASN A 174 -4.97 26.71 9.34
CA ASN A 174 -4.69 28.15 9.44
C ASN A 174 -3.25 28.51 9.88
N ASN A 175 -2.34 27.56 10.03
CA ASN A 175 -0.92 27.86 10.28
C ASN A 175 -0.19 28.17 8.97
N LYS A 176 0.55 29.28 8.94
CA LYS A 176 1.34 29.70 7.77
C LYS A 176 2.82 29.39 7.99
N SER A 177 3.23 28.18 7.68
CA SER A 177 4.65 27.79 7.61
C SER A 177 5.19 27.89 6.20
N VAL A 178 6.50 27.66 6.04
CA VAL A 178 7.15 27.66 4.71
C VAL A 178 6.65 26.51 3.81
N ASP A 179 6.14 25.42 4.39
CA ASP A 179 5.71 24.21 3.71
C ASP A 179 4.19 24.01 3.77
N SER A 180 3.43 24.95 4.36
CA SER A 180 1.98 24.81 4.55
C SER A 180 1.19 24.64 3.24
N PHE A 181 1.70 25.19 2.12
CA PHE A 181 0.98 25.19 0.84
C PHE A 181 0.89 23.79 0.18
N PHE A 182 1.65 22.81 0.65
CA PHE A 182 1.57 21.42 0.18
C PHE A 182 1.44 20.42 1.33
N SER A 183 1.44 20.88 2.56
CA SER A 183 1.26 20.05 3.76
C SER A 183 -0.19 19.62 3.92
N THR A 184 -0.40 18.43 4.44
CA THR A 184 -1.72 17.87 4.75
C THR A 184 -2.22 18.42 6.08
N GLU A 185 -3.46 18.89 6.13
CA GLU A 185 -4.10 19.34 7.37
C GLU A 185 -4.68 18.16 8.18
N GLU A 186 -5.05 18.42 9.46
CA GLU A 186 -5.44 17.38 10.43
C GLU A 186 -6.56 16.47 9.93
N ASN A 187 -7.64 17.05 9.37
CA ASN A 187 -8.79 16.27 8.90
C ASN A 187 -8.43 15.38 7.72
N GLU A 188 -7.64 15.89 6.79
CA GLU A 188 -7.18 15.15 5.63
C GLU A 188 -6.20 14.04 6.05
N PHE A 189 -5.29 14.32 6.99
CA PHE A 189 -4.38 13.32 7.56
C PHE A 189 -5.14 12.21 8.27
N LYS A 190 -6.19 12.56 9.04
CA LYS A 190 -7.09 11.59 9.68
C LYS A 190 -7.76 10.69 8.62
N LEU A 191 -8.36 11.29 7.59
CA LEU A 191 -8.99 10.53 6.50
C LEU A 191 -7.98 9.63 5.78
N MET A 192 -6.76 10.11 5.53
CA MET A 192 -5.68 9.30 4.96
C MET A 192 -5.41 8.06 5.81
N THR A 193 -5.23 8.24 7.11
CA THR A 193 -4.92 7.12 8.02
C THR A 193 -6.07 6.13 8.12
N GLU A 194 -7.31 6.60 8.23
CA GLU A 194 -8.50 5.75 8.26
C GLU A 194 -8.65 4.94 6.97
N ASN A 195 -8.48 5.58 5.80
CA ASN A 195 -8.55 4.90 4.52
C ASN A 195 -7.41 3.89 4.32
N ILE A 196 -6.20 4.19 4.77
CA ILE A 196 -5.08 3.23 4.77
C ILE A 196 -5.48 1.98 5.56
N ARG A 197 -6.06 2.11 6.76
CA ARG A 197 -6.52 0.96 7.56
C ARG A 197 -7.64 0.16 6.86
N GLN A 198 -8.51 0.82 6.09
CA GLN A 198 -9.51 0.10 5.29
C GLN A 198 -8.87 -0.68 4.14
N VAL A 199 -7.89 -0.08 3.45
CA VAL A 199 -7.14 -0.78 2.39
C VAL A 199 -6.44 -2.01 2.96
N GLU A 200 -5.70 -1.89 4.07
CA GLU A 200 -5.04 -3.02 4.73
C GLU A 200 -6.00 -4.19 5.02
N LYS A 201 -7.23 -3.89 5.50
CA LYS A 201 -8.27 -4.90 5.71
C LYS A 201 -8.74 -5.55 4.40
N SER A 202 -8.76 -4.79 3.30
CA SER A 202 -9.27 -5.23 2.01
C SER A 202 -8.27 -6.08 1.21
N LEU A 203 -6.98 -5.94 1.46
CA LEU A 203 -5.93 -6.65 0.71
C LEU A 203 -6.01 -8.17 0.85
N GLY A 204 -6.40 -8.68 2.02
CA GLY A 204 -6.65 -10.10 2.23
C GLY A 204 -5.44 -10.98 1.92
N LYS A 205 -5.68 -12.09 1.21
CA LYS A 205 -4.68 -13.09 0.82
C LYS A 205 -4.62 -13.25 -0.70
N GLU A 206 -3.47 -13.59 -1.25
CA GLU A 206 -3.28 -13.91 -2.69
C GLU A 206 -3.88 -15.27 -3.07
N LYS A 207 -5.17 -15.50 -2.72
CA LYS A 207 -5.88 -16.73 -3.01
C LYS A 207 -7.25 -16.44 -3.60
N ILE A 208 -7.59 -17.16 -4.68
CA ILE A 208 -8.95 -17.15 -5.23
C ILE A 208 -9.78 -18.18 -4.46
N GLU A 209 -10.56 -17.73 -3.51
CA GLU A 209 -11.44 -18.59 -2.71
C GLU A 209 -12.81 -17.94 -2.48
N ILE A 210 -13.79 -18.80 -2.21
CA ILE A 210 -15.14 -18.32 -1.88
C ILE A 210 -15.12 -17.81 -0.44
N SER A 211 -15.42 -16.52 -0.24
CA SER A 211 -15.46 -15.91 1.09
C SER A 211 -16.44 -16.60 2.03
N LYS A 212 -16.23 -16.49 3.34
CA LYS A 212 -17.16 -17.06 4.35
C LYS A 212 -18.59 -16.56 4.16
N SER A 213 -18.79 -15.29 3.84
CA SER A 213 -20.09 -14.68 3.57
C SER A 213 -20.73 -15.25 2.30
N SER A 214 -19.94 -15.42 1.23
CA SER A 214 -20.43 -15.96 -0.04
C SER A 214 -20.78 -17.45 0.02
N LYS A 215 -20.18 -18.22 0.96
CA LYS A 215 -20.54 -19.64 1.16
C LYS A 215 -22.01 -19.83 1.52
N LYS A 216 -22.63 -18.89 2.21
CA LYS A 216 -24.07 -18.92 2.54
C LYS A 216 -24.95 -18.90 1.26
N ASN A 217 -24.46 -18.28 0.20
CA ASN A 217 -25.15 -18.15 -1.08
C ASN A 217 -24.72 -19.20 -2.11
N PHE A 218 -23.97 -20.24 -1.70
CA PHE A 218 -23.43 -21.23 -2.64
C PHE A 218 -24.52 -21.93 -3.46
N ASN A 219 -25.68 -22.19 -2.86
CA ASN A 219 -26.83 -22.79 -3.52
C ASN A 219 -27.55 -21.85 -4.48
N SER A 220 -27.21 -20.55 -4.52
CA SER A 220 -27.77 -19.61 -5.51
C SER A 220 -27.17 -19.79 -6.92
N ARG A 221 -26.26 -20.73 -7.11
CA ARG A 221 -25.74 -21.12 -8.43
C ARG A 221 -26.84 -21.80 -9.24
N ARG A 222 -26.57 -22.03 -10.51
CA ARG A 222 -27.53 -22.72 -11.40
C ARG A 222 -27.24 -24.21 -11.45
N SER A 223 -28.29 -24.99 -11.68
CA SER A 223 -28.23 -26.41 -11.99
C SER A 223 -29.32 -26.81 -12.96
N ILE A 224 -29.32 -28.05 -13.45
CA ILE A 224 -30.26 -28.54 -14.41
C ILE A 224 -31.52 -29.04 -13.68
N TYR A 225 -32.67 -28.58 -14.15
CA TYR A 225 -34.00 -28.98 -13.69
C TYR A 225 -34.86 -29.43 -14.85
N VAL A 226 -35.84 -30.29 -14.56
CA VAL A 226 -36.91 -30.69 -15.50
C VAL A 226 -37.84 -29.50 -15.66
N SER A 227 -38.06 -29.06 -16.90
CA SER A 227 -38.97 -27.94 -17.25
C SER A 227 -40.31 -28.40 -17.85
N LYS A 228 -40.40 -29.67 -18.25
CA LYS A 228 -41.64 -30.36 -18.65
C LYS A 228 -41.50 -31.81 -18.23
N ASN A 229 -42.63 -32.46 -17.90
CA ASN A 229 -42.67 -33.89 -17.54
C ASN A 229 -41.94 -34.72 -18.61
N ILE A 230 -41.16 -35.71 -18.19
CA ILE A 230 -40.41 -36.62 -19.05
C ILE A 230 -40.80 -38.06 -18.68
N LYS A 231 -41.30 -38.85 -19.61
CA LYS A 231 -41.61 -40.27 -19.38
C LYS A 231 -40.31 -41.11 -19.45
N LYS A 232 -40.27 -42.24 -18.75
CA LYS A 232 -39.19 -43.24 -18.92
C LYS A 232 -39.09 -43.65 -20.40
N GLY A 233 -37.86 -43.62 -20.93
CA GLY A 233 -37.59 -43.89 -22.34
C GLY A 233 -37.73 -42.67 -23.26
N GLU A 234 -38.25 -41.55 -22.79
CA GLU A 234 -38.37 -40.33 -23.57
C GLU A 234 -37.01 -39.66 -23.75
N THR A 235 -36.83 -38.99 -24.88
CA THR A 235 -35.59 -38.27 -25.20
C THR A 235 -35.51 -36.95 -24.47
N ILE A 236 -34.38 -36.70 -23.81
CA ILE A 236 -34.11 -35.42 -23.14
C ILE A 236 -33.76 -34.38 -24.20
N LYS A 237 -34.47 -33.26 -24.19
CA LYS A 237 -34.34 -32.14 -25.12
C LYS A 237 -34.20 -30.85 -24.34
N ASP A 238 -33.64 -29.82 -24.96
CA ASP A 238 -33.55 -28.45 -24.40
C ASP A 238 -34.91 -27.84 -24.06
N THR A 239 -36.00 -28.39 -24.67
CA THR A 239 -37.39 -27.99 -24.39
C THR A 239 -37.96 -28.59 -23.11
N ASN A 240 -37.40 -29.71 -22.57
CA ASN A 240 -37.90 -30.38 -21.36
C ASN A 240 -36.95 -30.34 -20.16
N VAL A 241 -35.74 -29.75 -20.32
CA VAL A 241 -34.81 -29.44 -19.22
C VAL A 241 -34.33 -28.00 -19.34
N LYS A 242 -34.05 -27.35 -18.21
CA LYS A 242 -33.53 -25.96 -18.16
C LYS A 242 -32.45 -25.80 -17.09
N ILE A 243 -31.54 -24.86 -17.34
CA ILE A 243 -30.52 -24.46 -16.38
C ILE A 243 -31.06 -23.26 -15.59
N VAL A 244 -31.47 -23.50 -14.35
CA VAL A 244 -32.10 -22.51 -13.47
C VAL A 244 -31.50 -22.56 -12.05
N ARG A 245 -31.84 -21.62 -11.19
CA ARG A 245 -31.59 -21.67 -9.75
C ARG A 245 -32.67 -22.48 -9.05
N PRO A 246 -32.31 -23.09 -7.89
CA PRO A 246 -31.06 -23.18 -7.16
C PRO A 246 -30.07 -24.24 -7.69
N GLY A 247 -28.83 -24.22 -7.17
CA GLY A 247 -27.74 -25.13 -7.54
C GLY A 247 -27.80 -26.51 -6.90
N LEU A 248 -28.99 -27.09 -6.78
CA LEU A 248 -29.26 -28.36 -6.08
C LEU A 248 -29.42 -29.58 -7.00
N GLY A 249 -29.48 -29.34 -8.32
CA GLY A 249 -29.55 -30.38 -9.36
C GLY A 249 -28.18 -30.66 -10.00
N LEU A 250 -28.21 -31.33 -11.15
CA LEU A 250 -27.00 -31.65 -11.91
C LEU A 250 -26.28 -30.38 -12.37
N HIS A 251 -24.96 -30.37 -12.28
CA HIS A 251 -24.16 -29.23 -12.69
C HIS A 251 -24.32 -28.94 -14.19
N PRO A 252 -24.46 -27.66 -14.59
CA PRO A 252 -24.67 -27.26 -15.98
C PRO A 252 -23.64 -27.75 -17.00
N LYS A 253 -22.42 -28.10 -16.59
CA LYS A 253 -21.39 -28.69 -17.46
C LYS A 253 -21.87 -29.96 -18.18
N TYR A 254 -22.85 -30.65 -17.63
CA TYR A 254 -23.44 -31.86 -18.19
C TYR A 254 -24.58 -31.59 -19.13
N PHE A 255 -25.02 -30.35 -19.37
CA PHE A 255 -26.22 -30.04 -20.13
C PHE A 255 -26.15 -30.64 -21.54
N ARG A 256 -25.06 -30.38 -22.29
CA ARG A 256 -24.89 -30.96 -23.62
C ARG A 256 -24.77 -32.48 -23.61
N TYR A 257 -24.20 -33.05 -22.56
CA TYR A 257 -24.05 -34.50 -22.42
C TYR A 257 -25.36 -35.23 -22.25
N ILE A 258 -26.34 -34.64 -21.57
CA ILE A 258 -27.66 -35.28 -21.32
C ILE A 258 -28.61 -35.12 -22.48
N LEU A 259 -28.46 -34.11 -23.33
CA LEU A 259 -29.31 -33.91 -24.50
C LEU A 259 -29.26 -35.13 -25.45
N ASN A 260 -30.40 -35.43 -26.09
CA ASN A 260 -30.58 -36.54 -27.01
C ASN A 260 -30.41 -37.92 -26.37
N LYS A 261 -30.25 -38.06 -25.08
CA LYS A 261 -30.23 -39.34 -24.36
C LYS A 261 -31.62 -39.73 -23.92
N LYS A 262 -31.86 -41.03 -23.76
CA LYS A 262 -33.11 -41.58 -23.21
C LYS A 262 -33.11 -41.44 -21.69
N CYS A 263 -34.25 -40.96 -21.16
CA CYS A 263 -34.42 -40.85 -19.70
C CYS A 263 -34.77 -42.25 -19.12
N LEU A 264 -34.05 -42.67 -18.12
CA LEU A 264 -34.20 -43.98 -17.48
C LEU A 264 -35.32 -44.02 -16.43
N LYS A 265 -35.90 -42.85 -16.08
CA LYS A 265 -36.91 -42.71 -15.05
C LYS A 265 -37.96 -41.67 -15.50
N THR A 266 -39.20 -41.83 -15.06
CA THR A 266 -40.22 -40.79 -15.22
C THR A 266 -39.93 -39.64 -14.27
N LEU A 267 -39.89 -38.41 -14.80
CA LEU A 267 -39.55 -37.17 -14.08
C LEU A 267 -40.70 -36.17 -14.24
N LYS A 268 -40.94 -35.41 -13.19
CA LYS A 268 -41.94 -34.33 -13.16
C LYS A 268 -41.30 -32.97 -13.34
N ILE A 269 -42.05 -32.01 -13.82
CA ILE A 269 -41.66 -30.61 -13.84
C ILE A 269 -41.21 -30.16 -12.44
N GLY A 270 -40.08 -29.46 -12.34
CA GLY A 270 -39.46 -29.04 -11.08
C GLY A 270 -38.48 -30.05 -10.48
N ASP A 271 -38.43 -31.29 -10.97
CA ASP A 271 -37.43 -32.25 -10.48
C ASP A 271 -35.99 -31.78 -10.72
N ARG A 272 -35.14 -32.00 -9.72
CA ARG A 272 -33.71 -31.80 -9.85
C ARG A 272 -33.12 -32.87 -10.75
N PHE A 273 -32.56 -32.47 -11.89
CA PHE A 273 -31.94 -33.45 -12.78
C PHE A 273 -30.70 -34.08 -12.14
N LYS A 274 -30.51 -35.42 -12.34
CA LYS A 274 -29.34 -36.16 -11.85
C LYS A 274 -28.72 -36.97 -12.99
N LEU A 275 -27.42 -37.23 -12.89
CA LEU A 275 -26.68 -37.96 -13.93
C LEU A 275 -27.17 -39.41 -14.07
N GLU A 276 -27.60 -40.05 -13.01
CA GLU A 276 -28.13 -41.39 -12.97
C GLU A 276 -29.40 -41.56 -13.82
N TYR A 277 -30.07 -40.47 -14.22
CA TYR A 277 -31.27 -40.54 -15.07
C TYR A 277 -30.95 -40.79 -16.55
N VAL A 278 -29.64 -40.73 -16.94
CA VAL A 278 -29.20 -41.00 -18.32
C VAL A 278 -28.04 -42.00 -18.39
N LYS A 279 -27.50 -42.45 -17.27
CA LYS A 279 -26.37 -43.41 -17.20
C LYS A 279 -26.75 -44.48 -16.17
N LYS A 280 -26.73 -45.77 -16.60
CA LYS A 280 -26.76 -46.89 -15.65
C LYS A 280 -25.55 -46.81 -14.72
N LYS A 281 -25.72 -47.13 -13.46
CA LYS A 281 -24.62 -47.25 -12.48
C LYS A 281 -23.60 -48.25 -12.98
#